data_6c335599dc12031297c671f6c553d119
#
_entry.id   6c335599dc12031297c671f6c553d119
#
_cell.length_a   1.000
_cell.length_b   1.000
_cell.length_c   1.000
_cell.angle_alpha   90.00
_cell.angle_beta   90.00
_cell.angle_gamma   90.00
#
_symmetry.space_group_name_H-M   'P 1'
#
loop_
_entity.id
_entity.type
_entity.pdbx_description
1 polymer ?
#
loop_
_entity_poly.entity_id
_entity_poly.type
_entity_poly.pdbx_seq_one_letter_code
_entity_poly.pdbx_strand_id
1 'polypeptide(L)'
;MARKPMGMPPGVEIRSGSIRIRFSWRGIRCSETLPYPPTQAGIQQASRLRDQVGSLDKLGLLDEAKYAELFPESVKATGSTFGEYAQIWLDSKNIVAGTRRNYKYALNKWIMPYMATMQFSSITSLFLRKYFTQVEWVSDQAKINVMTRLSTILEAAVKDGLLSKNPMDNLEPPSKPKKQIDPFTQEEANKIIGAMYRHESWVMRIYAAYMEFAFYTGMRPAEIAALRWGEVDLVKKTANVCRIISDTLVAERTKTKKPRVVLLNIRALSALKYAQEHIAHLKTLKHGLAEYPYCFPPAKAHPYIRDTKVLHSGWRELLGDLGIPYKPPYNARHTYATLCLMSGLRPAFIAKQLGHSVKILLSTYADWLSSEDDWDQLDKLNVSNTAPR
;
A
#
# COMPACT_ATOMS: atom_id res chain seq x y z
N MET A 1 -35.93 12.65 50.31
CA MET A 1 -36.38 12.91 48.94
C MET A 1 -35.19 12.81 48.02
N ALA A 2 -35.09 11.77 47.23
CA ALA A 2 -34.02 11.58 46.24
C ALA A 2 -34.26 12.58 45.07
N ARG A 3 -33.29 13.50 44.84
CA ARG A 3 -33.31 14.43 43.67
C ARG A 3 -33.29 13.57 42.39
N LYS A 4 -34.29 13.71 41.51
CA LYS A 4 -34.25 13.19 40.15
C LYS A 4 -32.94 13.57 39.49
N PRO A 5 -32.25 12.65 38.74
CA PRO A 5 -31.09 13.01 37.98
C PRO A 5 -31.45 14.07 36.96
N MET A 6 -30.84 15.27 37.08
CA MET A 6 -31.06 16.37 36.17
C MET A 6 -30.54 15.96 34.80
N GLY A 7 -31.41 15.92 33.77
CA GLY A 7 -31.03 15.58 32.42
C GLY A 7 -29.88 16.48 31.94
N MET A 8 -28.99 15.93 31.14
CA MET A 8 -27.88 16.67 30.53
C MET A 8 -28.42 17.87 29.73
N PRO A 9 -27.85 19.05 29.87
CA PRO A 9 -28.27 20.22 29.08
C PRO A 9 -28.11 19.96 27.59
N PRO A 10 -28.97 20.51 26.72
CA PRO A 10 -28.88 20.31 25.29
C PRO A 10 -27.47 20.69 24.76
N GLY A 11 -26.88 19.82 23.97
CA GLY A 11 -25.55 20.05 23.37
C GLY A 11 -24.36 19.95 24.33
N VAL A 12 -24.55 19.47 25.55
CA VAL A 12 -23.48 19.09 26.49
C VAL A 12 -23.49 17.58 26.65
N GLU A 13 -22.33 16.94 26.52
CA GLU A 13 -22.16 15.51 26.72
C GLU A 13 -20.90 15.17 27.52
N ILE A 14 -20.91 14.05 28.22
CA ILE A 14 -19.69 13.48 28.84
C ILE A 14 -19.24 12.33 27.95
N ARG A 15 -17.98 12.40 27.51
CA ARG A 15 -17.36 11.36 26.70
C ARG A 15 -15.97 11.05 27.23
N SER A 16 -15.70 9.79 27.51
CA SER A 16 -14.39 9.31 28.03
C SER A 16 -13.88 10.12 29.25
N GLY A 17 -14.80 10.50 30.17
CA GLY A 17 -14.46 11.23 31.38
C GLY A 17 -14.25 12.73 31.21
N SER A 18 -14.47 13.31 30.02
CA SER A 18 -14.37 14.73 29.71
C SER A 18 -15.71 15.31 29.30
N ILE A 19 -15.93 16.60 29.59
CA ILE A 19 -17.12 17.32 29.13
C ILE A 19 -16.86 17.85 27.73
N ARG A 20 -17.85 17.65 26.86
CA ARG A 20 -17.84 18.11 25.47
C ARG A 20 -19.09 18.94 25.21
N ILE A 21 -18.91 20.08 24.52
CA ILE A 21 -20.03 20.90 24.04
C ILE A 21 -20.19 20.79 22.54
N ARG A 22 -21.42 20.90 22.06
CA ARG A 22 -21.78 20.97 20.65
C ARG A 22 -22.53 22.26 20.38
N PHE A 23 -22.11 22.97 19.33
CA PHE A 23 -22.72 24.24 18.89
C PHE A 23 -22.57 24.39 17.37
N SER A 24 -23.19 25.40 16.81
CA SER A 24 -22.98 25.81 15.41
C SER A 24 -22.09 27.05 15.38
N TRP A 25 -21.17 27.12 14.42
CA TRP A 25 -20.37 28.31 14.11
C TRP A 25 -20.30 28.47 12.61
N ARG A 26 -20.76 29.65 12.12
CA ARG A 26 -20.85 29.91 10.67
C ARG A 26 -21.61 28.85 9.91
N GLY A 27 -22.67 28.31 10.50
CA GLY A 27 -23.48 27.23 9.91
C GLY A 27 -22.86 25.83 9.99
N ILE A 28 -21.65 25.69 10.54
CA ILE A 28 -20.95 24.41 10.70
C ILE A 28 -21.17 23.88 12.12
N ARG A 29 -21.53 22.58 12.24
CA ARG A 29 -21.59 21.93 13.55
C ARG A 29 -20.20 21.75 14.11
N CYS A 30 -19.95 22.36 15.27
CA CYS A 30 -18.71 22.32 16.02
C CYS A 30 -18.87 21.54 17.32
N SER A 31 -17.77 20.98 17.81
CA SER A 31 -17.72 20.37 19.13
C SER A 31 -16.35 20.60 19.74
N GLU A 32 -16.33 21.00 21.01
CA GLU A 32 -15.10 21.26 21.78
C GLU A 32 -15.12 20.47 23.08
N THR A 33 -13.98 19.88 23.42
CA THR A 33 -13.75 19.21 24.70
C THR A 33 -13.25 20.28 25.68
N LEU A 34 -13.86 20.37 26.85
CA LEU A 34 -13.54 21.41 27.83
C LEU A 34 -12.72 20.81 28.97
N PRO A 35 -11.80 21.60 29.56
CA PRO A 35 -10.99 21.17 30.69
C PRO A 35 -11.77 21.18 32.03
N TYR A 36 -13.12 21.10 31.94
CA TYR A 36 -13.96 21.09 33.14
C TYR A 36 -14.13 19.65 33.66
N PRO A 37 -14.10 19.46 34.99
CA PRO A 37 -14.36 18.14 35.55
C PRO A 37 -15.81 17.71 35.28
N PRO A 38 -16.11 16.41 35.11
CA PRO A 38 -17.45 15.90 34.80
C PRO A 38 -18.35 15.90 36.03
N THR A 39 -18.43 17.06 36.73
CA THR A 39 -19.28 17.31 37.87
C THR A 39 -20.46 18.19 37.46
N GLN A 40 -21.47 18.28 38.32
CA GLN A 40 -22.64 19.15 38.08
C GLN A 40 -22.27 20.61 37.84
N ALA A 41 -21.26 21.12 38.56
CA ALA A 41 -20.72 22.49 38.39
C ALA A 41 -20.04 22.61 36.99
N GLY A 42 -19.22 21.65 36.59
CA GLY A 42 -18.58 21.64 35.28
C GLY A 42 -19.58 21.55 34.13
N ILE A 43 -20.65 20.74 34.26
CA ILE A 43 -21.74 20.68 33.28
C ILE A 43 -22.46 22.00 33.14
N GLN A 44 -22.74 22.71 34.25
CA GLN A 44 -23.36 24.03 34.23
C GLN A 44 -22.46 25.09 33.58
N GLN A 45 -21.16 25.06 33.86
CA GLN A 45 -20.17 25.94 33.21
C GLN A 45 -20.11 25.67 31.70
N ALA A 46 -20.09 24.42 31.30
CA ALA A 46 -20.11 24.03 29.90
C ALA A 46 -21.37 24.47 29.15
N SER A 47 -22.54 24.38 29.82
CA SER A 47 -23.80 24.88 29.26
C SER A 47 -23.78 26.38 29.06
N ARG A 48 -23.30 27.17 30.05
CA ARG A 48 -23.17 28.62 29.93
C ARG A 48 -22.22 29.00 28.78
N LEU A 49 -21.07 28.36 28.69
CA LEU A 49 -20.12 28.64 27.63
C LEU A 49 -20.72 28.32 26.24
N ARG A 50 -21.43 27.20 26.11
CA ARG A 50 -22.14 26.83 24.87
C ARG A 50 -23.16 27.90 24.48
N ASP A 51 -23.95 28.39 25.43
CA ASP A 51 -24.98 29.39 25.18
C ASP A 51 -24.37 30.78 24.84
N GLN A 52 -23.24 31.13 25.47
CA GLN A 52 -22.43 32.31 25.13
C GLN A 52 -21.93 32.22 23.68
N VAL A 53 -21.34 31.07 23.28
CA VAL A 53 -20.85 30.83 21.93
C VAL A 53 -21.98 30.95 20.90
N GLY A 54 -23.13 30.32 21.19
CA GLY A 54 -24.31 30.39 20.32
C GLY A 54 -24.87 31.83 20.17
N SER A 55 -24.79 32.63 21.20
CA SER A 55 -25.20 34.05 21.16
C SER A 55 -24.21 34.90 20.34
N LEU A 56 -22.92 34.70 20.52
CA LEU A 56 -21.87 35.40 19.75
C LEU A 56 -21.94 35.04 18.24
N ASP A 57 -22.20 33.78 17.89
CA ASP A 57 -22.36 33.37 16.50
C ASP A 57 -23.57 34.00 15.83
N LYS A 58 -24.73 34.04 16.52
CA LYS A 58 -25.95 34.69 16.04
C LYS A 58 -25.78 36.20 15.81
N LEU A 59 -24.97 36.85 16.62
CA LEU A 59 -24.65 38.29 16.51
C LEU A 59 -23.54 38.56 15.48
N GLY A 60 -22.92 37.55 14.90
CA GLY A 60 -21.78 37.69 14.00
C GLY A 60 -20.49 38.15 14.67
N LEU A 61 -20.42 38.05 16.01
CA LEU A 61 -19.30 38.50 16.84
C LEU A 61 -18.32 37.37 17.20
N LEU A 62 -18.60 36.13 16.77
CA LEU A 62 -17.70 34.99 16.96
C LEU A 62 -16.75 34.87 15.75
N ASP A 63 -15.69 35.66 15.77
CA ASP A 63 -14.56 35.51 14.83
C ASP A 63 -13.51 34.52 15.33
N GLU A 64 -12.43 34.32 14.57
CA GLU A 64 -11.34 33.38 14.90
C GLU A 64 -10.63 33.82 16.20
N ALA A 65 -10.43 35.09 16.41
CA ALA A 65 -9.77 35.62 17.62
C ALA A 65 -10.60 35.35 18.88
N LYS A 66 -11.92 35.61 18.80
CA LYS A 66 -12.85 35.34 19.90
C LYS A 66 -13.04 33.84 20.14
N TYR A 67 -13.01 33.05 19.08
CA TYR A 67 -13.03 31.57 19.19
C TYR A 67 -11.77 31.06 19.92
N ALA A 68 -10.58 31.59 19.57
CA ALA A 68 -9.32 31.24 20.24
C ALA A 68 -9.31 31.62 21.72
N GLU A 69 -9.88 32.76 22.05
CA GLU A 69 -10.04 33.21 23.45
C GLU A 69 -10.92 32.27 24.27
N LEU A 70 -12.04 31.80 23.69
CA LEU A 70 -13.00 30.92 24.36
C LEU A 70 -12.53 29.46 24.42
N PHE A 71 -11.71 29.03 23.45
CA PHE A 71 -11.22 27.65 23.30
C PHE A 71 -9.71 27.63 23.03
N PRO A 72 -8.86 28.01 23.95
CA PRO A 72 -7.42 28.15 23.70
C PRO A 72 -6.71 26.86 23.38
N GLU A 73 -7.27 25.70 23.79
CA GLU A 73 -6.74 24.37 23.48
C GLU A 73 -7.33 23.75 22.19
N SER A 74 -8.25 24.48 21.55
CA SER A 74 -8.86 23.99 20.30
C SER A 74 -7.89 24.10 19.13
N VAL A 75 -7.78 23.03 18.36
CA VAL A 75 -7.04 23.04 17.08
C VAL A 75 -7.58 24.11 16.12
N LYS A 76 -8.86 24.49 16.26
CA LYS A 76 -9.48 25.59 15.49
C LYS A 76 -9.03 26.97 15.96
N ALA A 77 -8.74 27.08 17.25
CA ALA A 77 -8.28 28.32 17.88
C ALA A 77 -6.84 28.68 17.48
N THR A 78 -6.00 27.68 17.25
CA THR A 78 -4.59 27.87 16.87
C THR A 78 -4.42 28.31 15.43
N GLY A 79 -5.51 28.39 14.64
CA GLY A 79 -5.45 28.84 13.26
C GLY A 79 -4.50 27.99 12.40
N SER A 80 -4.34 26.70 12.76
CA SER A 80 -3.41 25.80 12.07
C SER A 80 -3.68 25.77 10.58
N THR A 81 -2.68 26.10 9.79
CA THR A 81 -2.72 25.95 8.36
C THR A 81 -2.83 24.48 7.98
N PHE A 82 -3.29 24.21 6.76
CA PHE A 82 -3.33 22.84 6.24
C PHE A 82 -1.94 22.16 6.31
N GLY A 83 -0.88 22.92 6.03
CA GLY A 83 0.49 22.39 6.03
C GLY A 83 0.94 21.93 7.41
N GLU A 84 0.72 22.74 8.44
CA GLU A 84 1.03 22.38 9.82
C GLU A 84 0.23 21.15 10.28
N TYR A 85 -1.06 21.14 10.03
CA TYR A 85 -1.91 20.00 10.34
C TYR A 85 -1.47 18.71 9.63
N ALA A 86 -1.22 18.80 8.33
CA ALA A 86 -0.84 17.62 7.53
C ALA A 86 0.48 17.01 8.00
N GLN A 87 1.42 17.86 8.48
CA GLN A 87 2.68 17.39 9.06
C GLN A 87 2.43 16.67 10.40
N ILE A 88 1.70 17.30 11.32
CA ILE A 88 1.34 16.71 12.62
C ILE A 88 0.58 15.39 12.42
N TRP A 89 -0.40 15.39 11.51
CA TRP A 89 -1.16 14.19 11.16
C TRP A 89 -0.26 13.07 10.63
N LEU A 90 0.68 13.37 9.73
CA LEU A 90 1.58 12.36 9.18
C LEU A 90 2.52 11.81 10.26
N ASP A 91 3.02 12.66 11.16
CA ASP A 91 3.94 12.25 12.23
C ASP A 91 3.24 11.38 13.28
N SER A 92 1.96 11.64 13.56
CA SER A 92 1.13 10.84 14.47
C SER A 92 0.78 9.45 13.95
N LYS A 93 0.92 9.18 12.62
CA LYS A 93 0.51 7.92 12.01
C LYS A 93 1.49 6.78 12.31
N ASN A 94 0.96 5.67 12.79
CA ASN A 94 1.71 4.40 12.88
C ASN A 94 1.61 3.64 11.54
N ILE A 95 2.43 4.05 10.58
CA ILE A 95 2.49 3.47 9.23
C ILE A 95 3.92 3.07 8.88
N VAL A 96 4.05 2.08 7.99
CA VAL A 96 5.37 1.61 7.53
C VAL A 96 6.12 2.70 6.75
N ALA A 97 7.45 2.66 6.80
CA ALA A 97 8.34 3.67 6.21
C ALA A 97 8.03 3.96 4.73
N GLY A 98 7.80 2.92 3.91
CA GLY A 98 7.44 3.09 2.50
C GLY A 98 6.12 3.84 2.28
N THR A 99 5.12 3.60 3.14
CA THR A 99 3.85 4.34 3.09
C THR A 99 4.07 5.79 3.51
N ARG A 100 4.84 6.03 4.58
CA ARG A 100 5.21 7.39 5.04
C ARG A 100 5.93 8.16 3.96
N ARG A 101 6.92 7.55 3.28
CA ARG A 101 7.64 8.16 2.15
C ARG A 101 6.70 8.56 1.02
N ASN A 102 5.73 7.71 0.69
CA ASN A 102 4.74 8.01 -0.34
C ASN A 102 3.81 9.17 0.04
N TYR A 103 3.43 9.32 1.32
CA TYR A 103 2.71 10.49 1.80
C TYR A 103 3.58 11.74 1.73
N LYS A 104 4.82 11.69 2.25
CA LYS A 104 5.78 12.81 2.16
C LYS A 104 6.00 13.26 0.72
N TYR A 105 6.18 12.33 -0.21
CA TYR A 105 6.33 12.66 -1.62
C TYR A 105 5.10 13.38 -2.19
N ALA A 106 3.90 12.85 -1.92
CA ALA A 106 2.67 13.46 -2.40
C ALA A 106 2.43 14.85 -1.79
N LEU A 107 2.66 14.99 -0.48
CA LEU A 107 2.58 16.26 0.21
C LEU A 107 3.56 17.26 -0.38
N ASN A 108 4.85 16.97 -0.35
CA ASN A 108 5.89 17.95 -0.71
C ASN A 108 5.85 18.34 -2.19
N LYS A 109 5.60 17.38 -3.09
CA LYS A 109 5.64 17.66 -4.54
C LYS A 109 4.35 18.26 -5.06
N TRP A 110 3.20 17.79 -4.57
CA TRP A 110 1.92 18.08 -5.22
C TRP A 110 0.97 18.93 -4.38
N ILE A 111 0.97 18.81 -3.06
CA ILE A 111 -0.06 19.41 -2.20
C ILE A 111 0.44 20.68 -1.53
N MET A 112 1.58 20.62 -0.84
CA MET A 112 2.13 21.75 -0.07
C MET A 112 2.40 23.00 -0.89
N PRO A 113 2.89 22.94 -2.14
CA PRO A 113 3.10 24.14 -2.95
C PRO A 113 1.83 25.00 -3.16
N TYR A 114 0.66 24.39 -3.02
CA TYR A 114 -0.63 25.05 -3.29
C TYR A 114 -1.48 25.27 -2.03
N MET A 115 -1.27 24.50 -0.97
CA MET A 115 -2.19 24.45 0.16
C MET A 115 -1.52 24.66 1.53
N ALA A 116 -0.18 24.69 1.63
CA ALA A 116 0.51 24.70 2.92
C ALA A 116 0.04 25.83 3.84
N THR A 117 -0.15 27.04 3.32
CA THR A 117 -0.53 28.23 4.09
C THR A 117 -2.04 28.46 4.17
N MET A 118 -2.84 27.58 3.55
CA MET A 118 -4.29 27.75 3.50
C MET A 118 -4.95 27.36 4.82
N GLN A 119 -5.96 28.11 5.19
CA GLN A 119 -6.91 27.72 6.24
C GLN A 119 -7.88 26.67 5.72
N PHE A 120 -8.34 25.76 6.57
CA PHE A 120 -9.27 24.68 6.17
C PHE A 120 -10.57 25.20 5.55
N SER A 121 -11.06 26.36 6.00
CA SER A 121 -12.25 27.01 5.44
C SER A 121 -12.11 27.39 3.97
N SER A 122 -10.88 27.63 3.50
CA SER A 122 -10.56 27.95 2.11
C SER A 122 -10.41 26.72 1.21
N ILE A 123 -10.26 25.53 1.77
CA ILE A 123 -10.12 24.27 1.02
C ILE A 123 -11.51 23.73 0.66
N THR A 124 -12.15 24.39 -0.27
CA THR A 124 -13.50 24.03 -0.76
C THR A 124 -13.43 23.03 -1.92
N SER A 125 -14.54 22.31 -2.21
CA SER A 125 -14.62 21.45 -3.40
C SER A 125 -14.37 22.23 -4.69
N LEU A 126 -14.77 23.51 -4.77
CA LEU A 126 -14.50 24.35 -5.95
C LEU A 126 -13.00 24.64 -6.10
N PHE A 127 -12.32 24.99 -4.99
CA PHE A 127 -10.87 25.15 -5.01
C PHE A 127 -10.16 23.87 -5.46
N LEU A 128 -10.55 22.72 -4.93
CA LEU A 128 -9.94 21.43 -5.28
C LEU A 128 -10.21 21.05 -6.75
N ARG A 129 -11.40 21.35 -7.31
CA ARG A 129 -11.65 21.17 -8.74
C ARG A 129 -10.68 21.98 -9.60
N LYS A 130 -10.51 23.27 -9.29
CA LYS A 130 -9.55 24.14 -9.98
C LYS A 130 -8.12 23.59 -9.85
N TYR A 131 -7.69 23.24 -8.65
CA TYR A 131 -6.38 22.67 -8.39
C TYR A 131 -6.11 21.43 -9.24
N PHE A 132 -7.00 20.43 -9.21
CA PHE A 132 -6.82 19.19 -9.97
C PHE A 132 -6.93 19.35 -11.49
N THR A 133 -7.48 20.46 -11.95
CA THR A 133 -7.55 20.80 -13.39
C THR A 133 -6.32 21.56 -13.86
N GLN A 134 -5.77 22.45 -13.02
CA GLN A 134 -4.63 23.30 -13.39
C GLN A 134 -3.28 22.63 -13.30
N VAL A 135 -3.14 21.64 -12.40
CA VAL A 135 -1.87 20.92 -12.21
C VAL A 135 -1.64 19.94 -13.38
N GLU A 136 -0.46 20.01 -13.97
CA GLU A 136 -0.02 19.05 -14.99
C GLU A 136 0.42 17.73 -14.30
N TRP A 137 -0.36 16.70 -14.52
CA TRP A 137 -0.11 15.38 -13.92
C TRP A 137 0.72 14.52 -14.85
N VAL A 138 1.75 13.87 -14.29
CA VAL A 138 2.59 12.90 -15.05
C VAL A 138 1.80 11.67 -15.51
N SER A 139 0.66 11.37 -14.91
CA SER A 139 -0.30 10.33 -15.31
C SER A 139 -1.58 10.42 -14.47
N ASP A 140 -2.69 9.85 -14.97
CA ASP A 140 -3.94 9.72 -14.21
C ASP A 140 -3.75 8.94 -12.91
N GLN A 141 -2.91 7.92 -12.91
CA GLN A 141 -2.60 7.17 -11.70
C GLN A 141 -1.90 8.03 -10.64
N ALA A 142 -1.03 8.96 -11.05
CA ALA A 142 -0.40 9.92 -10.12
C ALA A 142 -1.46 10.86 -9.53
N LYS A 143 -2.36 11.39 -10.35
CA LYS A 143 -3.50 12.20 -9.92
C LYS A 143 -4.38 11.46 -8.91
N ILE A 144 -4.82 10.24 -9.23
CA ILE A 144 -5.62 9.38 -8.34
C ILE A 144 -4.92 9.14 -7.02
N ASN A 145 -3.61 8.88 -7.05
CA ASN A 145 -2.83 8.65 -5.84
C ASN A 145 -2.77 9.89 -4.93
N VAL A 146 -2.66 11.09 -5.51
CA VAL A 146 -2.67 12.35 -4.75
C VAL A 146 -4.07 12.63 -4.21
N MET A 147 -5.12 12.46 -5.02
CA MET A 147 -6.52 12.60 -4.59
C MET A 147 -6.82 11.70 -3.39
N THR A 148 -6.45 10.43 -3.44
CA THR A 148 -6.66 9.47 -2.36
C THR A 148 -5.96 9.89 -1.07
N ARG A 149 -4.71 10.37 -1.16
CA ARG A 149 -3.95 10.79 0.02
C ARG A 149 -4.50 12.08 0.62
N LEU A 150 -4.83 13.06 -0.23
CA LEU A 150 -5.44 14.31 0.22
C LEU A 150 -6.78 14.05 0.88
N SER A 151 -7.64 13.22 0.27
CA SER A 151 -8.92 12.81 0.86
C SER A 151 -8.73 12.17 2.24
N THR A 152 -7.71 11.33 2.42
CA THR A 152 -7.42 10.69 3.72
C THR A 152 -7.03 11.72 4.79
N ILE A 153 -6.28 12.75 4.43
CA ILE A 153 -5.88 13.84 5.35
C ILE A 153 -7.08 14.70 5.70
N LEU A 154 -7.89 15.08 4.70
CA LEU A 154 -9.08 15.90 4.92
C LEU A 154 -10.16 15.16 5.70
N GLU A 155 -10.28 13.83 5.51
CA GLU A 155 -11.15 12.98 6.33
C GLU A 155 -10.72 12.97 7.81
N ALA A 156 -9.42 12.97 8.06
CA ALA A 156 -8.91 13.13 9.42
C ALA A 156 -9.25 14.52 9.99
N ALA A 157 -9.11 15.57 9.19
CA ALA A 157 -9.48 16.94 9.60
C ALA A 157 -10.99 17.06 9.89
N VAL A 158 -11.84 16.30 9.20
CA VAL A 158 -13.27 16.21 9.54
C VAL A 158 -13.46 15.56 10.92
N LYS A 159 -12.73 14.46 11.19
CA LYS A 159 -12.82 13.78 12.51
C LYS A 159 -12.30 14.63 13.64
N ASP A 160 -11.30 15.44 13.37
CA ASP A 160 -10.72 16.40 14.33
C ASP A 160 -11.55 17.69 14.43
N GLY A 161 -12.63 17.81 13.64
CA GLY A 161 -13.60 18.91 13.70
C GLY A 161 -13.16 20.20 13.01
N LEU A 162 -12.09 20.16 12.21
CA LEU A 162 -11.62 21.31 11.41
C LEU A 162 -12.47 21.55 10.16
N LEU A 163 -13.15 20.51 9.69
CA LEU A 163 -14.08 20.53 8.56
C LEU A 163 -15.40 19.87 8.96
N SER A 164 -16.52 20.34 8.40
CA SER A 164 -17.83 19.69 8.58
C SER A 164 -18.01 18.45 7.73
N LYS A 165 -17.40 18.43 6.54
CA LYS A 165 -17.41 17.33 5.57
C LYS A 165 -16.12 17.36 4.76
N ASN A 166 -15.79 16.22 4.17
CA ASN A 166 -14.62 16.13 3.31
C ASN A 166 -14.93 16.77 1.94
N PRO A 167 -14.24 17.87 1.54
CA PRO A 167 -14.50 18.52 0.27
C PRO A 167 -14.10 17.67 -0.94
N MET A 168 -13.34 16.59 -0.75
CA MET A 168 -13.01 15.63 -1.81
C MET A 168 -14.18 14.73 -2.21
N ASP A 169 -15.21 14.56 -1.38
CA ASP A 169 -16.34 13.66 -1.65
C ASP A 169 -17.14 14.06 -2.90
N ASN A 170 -17.06 15.33 -3.29
CA ASN A 170 -17.72 15.84 -4.49
C ASN A 170 -16.83 15.82 -5.75
N LEU A 171 -15.64 15.20 -5.67
CA LEU A 171 -14.70 15.12 -6.81
C LEU A 171 -14.62 13.67 -7.30
N GLU A 172 -14.82 13.51 -8.59
CA GLU A 172 -14.64 12.22 -9.24
C GLU A 172 -13.17 12.02 -9.66
N PRO A 173 -12.54 10.92 -9.25
CA PRO A 173 -11.21 10.59 -9.74
C PRO A 173 -11.28 10.21 -11.23
N PRO A 174 -10.19 10.37 -11.99
CA PRO A 174 -10.10 9.85 -13.35
C PRO A 174 -10.45 8.37 -13.41
N SER A 175 -11.07 7.93 -14.50
CA SER A 175 -11.29 6.50 -14.72
C SER A 175 -9.94 5.77 -14.76
N LYS A 176 -9.82 4.67 -14.02
CA LYS A 176 -8.61 3.85 -14.11
C LYS A 176 -8.69 3.03 -15.40
N PRO A 177 -7.83 3.28 -16.40
CA PRO A 177 -7.75 2.38 -17.52
C PRO A 177 -7.38 0.98 -16.96
N LYS A 178 -8.07 -0.07 -17.42
CA LYS A 178 -7.64 -1.44 -17.13
C LYS A 178 -6.20 -1.57 -17.60
N LYS A 179 -5.27 -1.74 -16.66
CA LYS A 179 -3.87 -2.00 -17.01
C LYS A 179 -3.82 -3.34 -17.71
N GLN A 180 -3.63 -3.32 -19.01
CA GLN A 180 -3.40 -4.54 -19.76
C GLN A 180 -2.10 -5.16 -19.25
N ILE A 181 -2.20 -6.40 -18.78
CA ILE A 181 -1.03 -7.17 -18.34
C ILE A 181 -0.43 -7.77 -19.61
N ASP A 182 0.86 -7.57 -19.78
CA ASP A 182 1.65 -8.15 -20.86
C ASP A 182 2.71 -9.09 -20.25
N PRO A 183 2.38 -10.36 -19.97
CA PRO A 183 3.32 -11.33 -19.46
C PRO A 183 4.33 -11.74 -20.53
N PHE A 184 5.42 -12.36 -20.13
CA PHE A 184 6.30 -13.06 -21.07
C PHE A 184 5.65 -14.37 -21.49
N THR A 185 5.96 -14.83 -22.71
CA THR A 185 5.66 -16.21 -23.11
C THR A 185 6.61 -17.17 -22.40
N GLN A 186 6.30 -18.48 -22.45
CA GLN A 186 7.19 -19.52 -21.91
C GLN A 186 8.54 -19.53 -22.64
N GLU A 187 8.53 -19.32 -23.97
CA GLU A 187 9.74 -19.25 -24.79
C GLU A 187 10.58 -18.01 -24.47
N GLU A 188 9.94 -16.83 -24.35
CA GLU A 188 10.61 -15.60 -23.92
C GLU A 188 11.28 -15.79 -22.56
N ALA A 189 10.57 -16.36 -21.58
CA ALA A 189 11.11 -16.63 -20.24
C ALA A 189 12.34 -17.56 -20.31
N ASN A 190 12.28 -18.64 -21.10
CA ASN A 190 13.39 -19.57 -21.28
C ASN A 190 14.59 -18.91 -21.99
N LYS A 191 14.35 -18.08 -23.02
CA LYS A 191 15.40 -17.32 -23.72
C LYS A 191 16.10 -16.35 -22.75
N ILE A 192 15.34 -15.60 -21.98
CA ILE A 192 15.85 -14.65 -20.97
C ILE A 192 16.73 -15.36 -19.95
N ILE A 193 16.21 -16.43 -19.32
CA ILE A 193 16.93 -17.20 -18.32
C ILE A 193 18.23 -17.77 -18.90
N GLY A 194 18.15 -18.39 -20.07
CA GLY A 194 19.32 -18.95 -20.75
C GLY A 194 20.38 -17.91 -21.11
N ALA A 195 19.96 -16.73 -21.59
CA ALA A 195 20.86 -15.63 -21.89
C ALA A 195 21.52 -15.06 -20.62
N MET A 196 20.76 -14.91 -19.52
CA MET A 196 21.33 -14.45 -18.25
C MET A 196 22.38 -15.39 -17.69
N TYR A 197 22.19 -16.72 -17.74
CA TYR A 197 23.19 -17.68 -17.28
C TYR A 197 24.48 -17.67 -18.11
N ARG A 198 24.40 -17.31 -19.40
CA ARG A 198 25.56 -17.24 -20.33
C ARG A 198 26.10 -15.83 -20.50
N HIS A 199 25.51 -14.84 -19.87
CA HIS A 199 25.86 -13.43 -20.06
C HIS A 199 27.33 -13.14 -19.66
N GLU A 200 28.02 -12.28 -20.39
CA GLU A 200 29.41 -11.88 -20.09
C GLU A 200 29.51 -11.20 -18.72
N SER A 201 28.55 -10.33 -18.40
CA SER A 201 28.48 -9.67 -17.09
C SER A 201 28.20 -10.68 -15.98
N TRP A 202 29.14 -10.79 -15.03
CA TRP A 202 28.99 -11.61 -13.85
C TRP A 202 27.77 -11.21 -12.98
N VAL A 203 27.36 -9.93 -13.00
CA VAL A 203 26.17 -9.42 -12.31
C VAL A 203 24.91 -10.06 -12.86
N MET A 204 24.81 -10.18 -14.20
CA MET A 204 23.67 -10.82 -14.84
C MET A 204 23.63 -12.31 -14.52
N ARG A 205 24.77 -13.00 -14.48
CA ARG A 205 24.84 -14.43 -14.10
C ARG A 205 24.42 -14.66 -12.64
N ILE A 206 24.82 -13.79 -11.70
CA ILE A 206 24.35 -13.87 -10.30
C ILE A 206 22.82 -13.82 -10.22
N TYR A 207 22.23 -12.90 -11.00
CA TYR A 207 20.78 -12.72 -10.96
C TYR A 207 20.01 -13.68 -11.87
N ALA A 208 20.67 -14.54 -12.66
CA ALA A 208 19.99 -15.55 -13.48
C ALA A 208 19.14 -16.49 -12.62
N ALA A 209 19.73 -17.07 -11.59
CA ALA A 209 19.02 -17.95 -10.66
C ALA A 209 17.86 -17.25 -9.94
N TYR A 210 18.05 -15.99 -9.54
CA TYR A 210 16.97 -15.17 -8.96
C TYR A 210 15.81 -15.00 -9.95
N MET A 211 16.08 -14.68 -11.21
CA MET A 211 15.05 -14.50 -12.23
C MET A 211 14.36 -15.82 -12.61
N GLU A 212 15.11 -16.92 -12.73
CA GLU A 212 14.51 -18.24 -12.93
C GLU A 212 13.58 -18.60 -11.79
N PHE A 213 14.01 -18.40 -10.54
CA PHE A 213 13.17 -18.61 -9.37
C PHE A 213 11.92 -17.72 -9.38
N ALA A 214 12.04 -16.46 -9.81
CA ALA A 214 10.92 -15.55 -9.94
C ALA A 214 9.89 -16.00 -10.98
N PHE A 215 10.35 -16.47 -12.15
CA PHE A 215 9.48 -17.01 -13.22
C PHE A 215 8.74 -18.28 -12.80
N TYR A 216 9.35 -19.12 -11.96
CA TYR A 216 8.81 -20.44 -11.61
C TYR A 216 8.18 -20.56 -10.22
N THR A 217 8.14 -19.46 -9.45
CA THR A 217 7.43 -19.39 -8.17
C THR A 217 6.38 -18.27 -8.12
N GLY A 218 6.50 -17.27 -8.98
CA GLY A 218 5.67 -16.07 -8.94
C GLY A 218 5.79 -15.25 -7.66
N MET A 219 6.78 -15.50 -6.80
CA MET A 219 7.01 -14.73 -5.58
C MET A 219 7.29 -13.26 -5.90
N ARG A 220 6.96 -12.36 -4.97
CA ARG A 220 7.28 -10.94 -5.16
C ARG A 220 8.80 -10.72 -5.08
N PRO A 221 9.37 -9.79 -5.85
CA PRO A 221 10.80 -9.50 -5.81
C PRO A 221 11.34 -9.28 -4.38
N ALA A 222 10.61 -8.54 -3.56
CA ALA A 222 10.99 -8.28 -2.18
C ALA A 222 10.94 -9.52 -1.26
N GLU A 223 10.12 -10.51 -1.59
CA GLU A 223 10.04 -11.80 -0.88
C GLU A 223 11.21 -12.70 -1.26
N ILE A 224 11.56 -12.76 -2.56
CA ILE A 224 12.69 -13.55 -3.07
C ILE A 224 14.01 -13.01 -2.50
N ALA A 225 14.19 -11.69 -2.52
CA ALA A 225 15.39 -11.03 -1.99
C ALA A 225 15.58 -11.26 -0.48
N ALA A 226 14.48 -11.51 0.25
CA ALA A 226 14.49 -11.76 1.69
C ALA A 226 14.51 -13.24 2.08
N LEU A 227 14.40 -14.17 1.11
CA LEU A 227 14.32 -15.62 1.38
C LEU A 227 15.63 -16.15 1.93
N ARG A 228 15.57 -16.85 3.06
CA ARG A 228 16.73 -17.49 3.72
C ARG A 228 16.72 -19.00 3.51
N TRP A 229 17.90 -19.60 3.53
CA TRP A 229 18.05 -21.05 3.43
C TRP A 229 17.29 -21.82 4.52
N GLY A 230 17.22 -21.31 5.74
CA GLY A 230 16.43 -21.92 6.82
C GLY A 230 14.92 -21.92 6.61
N GLU A 231 14.43 -21.26 5.55
CA GLU A 231 13.02 -21.22 5.17
C GLU A 231 12.70 -22.09 3.98
N VAL A 232 13.71 -22.74 3.40
CA VAL A 232 13.59 -23.64 2.25
C VAL A 232 13.76 -25.08 2.73
N ASP A 233 12.75 -25.89 2.46
CA ASP A 233 12.82 -27.34 2.66
C ASP A 233 12.95 -27.99 1.28
N LEU A 234 14.18 -28.42 0.93
CA LEU A 234 14.47 -29.03 -0.37
C LEU A 234 13.85 -30.44 -0.49
N VAL A 235 13.63 -31.14 0.61
CA VAL A 235 13.02 -32.48 0.63
C VAL A 235 11.52 -32.37 0.37
N LYS A 236 10.84 -31.50 1.11
CA LYS A 236 9.41 -31.21 0.92
C LYS A 236 9.14 -30.30 -0.29
N LYS A 237 10.19 -29.77 -0.92
CA LYS A 237 10.12 -28.85 -2.06
C LYS A 237 9.24 -27.63 -1.73
N THR A 238 9.52 -26.97 -0.62
CA THR A 238 8.73 -25.82 -0.15
C THR A 238 9.62 -24.65 0.28
N ALA A 239 9.06 -23.43 0.15
CA ALA A 239 9.65 -22.21 0.72
C ALA A 239 8.62 -21.50 1.60
N ASN A 240 9.01 -21.16 2.83
CA ASN A 240 8.18 -20.39 3.76
C ASN A 240 8.41 -18.88 3.56
N VAL A 241 7.42 -18.19 3.04
CA VAL A 241 7.48 -16.75 2.75
C VAL A 241 6.95 -15.97 3.94
N CYS A 242 7.84 -15.51 4.81
CA CYS A 242 7.49 -14.82 6.06
C CYS A 242 8.05 -13.39 6.15
N ARG A 243 8.98 -12.98 5.28
CA ARG A 243 9.63 -11.66 5.31
C ARG A 243 9.76 -11.02 3.94
N ILE A 244 10.12 -9.74 3.93
CA ILE A 244 10.37 -8.94 2.72
C ILE A 244 11.54 -7.98 2.94
N ILE A 245 12.16 -7.55 1.85
CA ILE A 245 12.97 -6.33 1.84
C ILE A 245 12.04 -5.14 1.60
N SER A 246 12.02 -4.19 2.51
CA SER A 246 11.26 -2.95 2.40
C SER A 246 12.13 -1.77 2.84
N ASP A 247 12.21 -0.74 2.03
CA ASP A 247 13.05 0.44 2.30
C ASP A 247 14.50 0.09 2.66
N THR A 248 15.09 -0.82 1.88
CA THR A 248 16.44 -1.36 2.06
C THR A 248 16.68 -2.16 3.35
N LEU A 249 15.64 -2.40 4.13
CA LEU A 249 15.70 -3.15 5.39
C LEU A 249 14.90 -4.46 5.29
N VAL A 250 15.32 -5.44 6.08
CA VAL A 250 14.58 -6.70 6.23
C VAL A 250 13.41 -6.46 7.18
N ALA A 251 12.19 -6.70 6.70
CA ALA A 251 10.99 -6.67 7.52
C ALA A 251 10.51 -8.11 7.78
N GLU A 252 10.39 -8.49 9.04
CA GLU A 252 9.97 -9.83 9.51
C GLU A 252 8.45 -10.04 9.31
N ARG A 253 7.95 -9.60 8.17
CA ARG A 253 6.55 -9.75 7.75
C ARG A 253 6.41 -9.58 6.26
N THR A 254 5.46 -10.29 5.64
CA THR A 254 5.07 -10.09 4.25
C THR A 254 4.22 -8.81 4.10
N LYS A 255 4.03 -8.34 2.87
CA LYS A 255 3.13 -7.20 2.56
C LYS A 255 1.70 -7.46 3.06
N THR A 256 1.23 -8.70 3.03
CA THR A 256 -0.10 -9.12 3.49
C THR A 256 -0.15 -9.45 4.98
N LYS A 257 0.99 -9.34 5.70
CA LYS A 257 1.17 -9.70 7.12
C LYS A 257 0.85 -11.17 7.46
N LYS A 258 0.65 -12.03 6.46
CA LYS A 258 0.41 -13.47 6.63
C LYS A 258 1.53 -14.25 5.96
N PRO A 259 2.24 -15.13 6.68
CA PRO A 259 3.18 -16.07 6.06
C PRO A 259 2.43 -17.05 5.18
N ARG A 260 3.13 -17.58 4.18
CA ARG A 260 2.60 -18.64 3.32
C ARG A 260 3.70 -19.59 2.90
N VAL A 261 3.32 -20.81 2.61
CA VAL A 261 4.19 -21.81 2.01
C VAL A 261 3.98 -21.79 0.50
N VAL A 262 5.07 -21.69 -0.25
CA VAL A 262 5.14 -21.79 -1.71
C VAL A 262 5.72 -23.15 -2.05
N LEU A 263 5.04 -23.91 -2.94
CA LEU A 263 5.56 -25.18 -3.47
C LEU A 263 6.56 -24.89 -4.60
N LEU A 264 7.66 -25.61 -4.62
CA LEU A 264 8.75 -25.43 -5.55
C LEU A 264 8.72 -26.53 -6.62
N ASN A 265 8.63 -26.14 -7.88
CA ASN A 265 8.79 -27.04 -9.01
C ASN A 265 10.28 -27.31 -9.30
N ILE A 266 10.55 -28.17 -10.26
CA ILE A 266 11.92 -28.59 -10.60
C ILE A 266 12.81 -27.41 -11.03
N ARG A 267 12.25 -26.44 -11.76
CA ARG A 267 12.98 -25.25 -12.22
C ARG A 267 13.35 -24.32 -11.05
N ALA A 268 12.44 -24.12 -10.11
CA ALA A 268 12.71 -23.34 -8.89
C ALA A 268 13.79 -24.03 -8.03
N LEU A 269 13.77 -25.37 -7.93
CA LEU A 269 14.80 -26.13 -7.21
C LEU A 269 16.16 -26.04 -7.91
N SER A 270 16.20 -26.11 -9.26
CA SER A 270 17.42 -25.93 -10.04
C SER A 270 18.04 -24.54 -9.83
N ALA A 271 17.22 -23.51 -9.82
CA ALA A 271 17.66 -22.14 -9.53
C ALA A 271 18.28 -22.00 -8.12
N LEU A 272 17.67 -22.64 -7.11
CA LEU A 272 18.21 -22.66 -5.75
C LEU A 272 19.53 -23.40 -5.67
N LYS A 273 19.65 -24.55 -6.34
CA LYS A 273 20.90 -25.33 -6.41
C LYS A 273 22.02 -24.49 -7.03
N TYR A 274 21.76 -23.86 -8.16
CA TYR A 274 22.74 -22.98 -8.80
C TYR A 274 23.16 -21.82 -7.89
N ALA A 275 22.19 -21.17 -7.22
CA ALA A 275 22.49 -20.09 -6.27
C ALA A 275 23.36 -20.58 -5.10
N GLN A 276 23.14 -21.79 -4.60
CA GLN A 276 23.93 -22.39 -3.53
C GLN A 276 25.38 -22.66 -3.96
N GLU A 277 25.57 -23.23 -5.16
CA GLU A 277 26.89 -23.48 -5.75
C GLU A 277 27.64 -22.16 -5.98
N HIS A 278 26.95 -21.13 -6.46
CA HIS A 278 27.51 -19.80 -6.69
C HIS A 278 27.92 -19.13 -5.37
N ILE A 279 27.11 -19.21 -4.33
CA ILE A 279 27.47 -18.72 -2.99
C ILE A 279 28.70 -19.43 -2.44
N ALA A 280 28.79 -20.77 -2.62
CA ALA A 280 29.95 -21.54 -2.22
C ALA A 280 31.22 -21.05 -2.92
N HIS A 281 31.13 -20.78 -4.25
CA HIS A 281 32.25 -20.22 -5.01
C HIS A 281 32.62 -18.80 -4.54
N LEU A 282 31.65 -17.92 -4.27
CA LEU A 282 31.94 -16.59 -3.74
C LEU A 282 32.64 -16.63 -2.38
N LYS A 283 32.34 -17.63 -1.55
CA LYS A 283 33.01 -17.83 -0.25
C LYS A 283 34.48 -18.17 -0.41
N THR A 284 34.86 -18.88 -1.47
CA THR A 284 36.27 -19.21 -1.75
C THR A 284 37.05 -17.99 -2.23
N LEU A 285 36.39 -17.04 -2.91
CA LEU A 285 37.03 -15.86 -3.49
C LEU A 285 37.16 -14.67 -2.52
N LYS A 286 36.29 -14.60 -1.51
CA LYS A 286 36.21 -13.47 -0.55
C LYS A 286 36.24 -14.00 0.89
N HIS A 287 37.39 -13.86 1.55
CA HIS A 287 37.50 -14.06 2.98
C HIS A 287 36.51 -13.13 3.70
N GLY A 288 35.47 -13.67 4.34
CA GLY A 288 34.49 -12.91 5.12
C GLY A 288 33.02 -13.14 4.82
N LEU A 289 32.66 -13.96 3.83
CA LEU A 289 31.27 -14.42 3.60
C LEU A 289 31.00 -15.74 4.37
N ALA A 290 31.51 -15.89 5.60
CA ALA A 290 31.45 -17.16 6.34
C ALA A 290 30.03 -17.70 6.51
N GLU A 291 29.02 -16.83 6.71
CA GLU A 291 27.62 -17.23 6.80
C GLU A 291 26.75 -16.26 6.00
N TYR A 292 26.32 -16.70 4.83
CA TYR A 292 25.34 -15.97 4.04
C TYR A 292 23.97 -16.66 4.12
N PRO A 293 23.02 -16.12 4.89
CA PRO A 293 21.77 -16.81 5.17
C PRO A 293 20.74 -16.76 4.05
N TYR A 294 20.89 -15.83 3.10
CA TYR A 294 19.90 -15.64 2.02
C TYR A 294 20.16 -16.55 0.82
N CYS A 295 19.09 -16.97 0.14
CA CYS A 295 19.20 -17.85 -1.01
C CYS A 295 19.84 -17.18 -2.23
N PHE A 296 19.65 -15.87 -2.39
CA PHE A 296 20.16 -15.14 -3.55
C PHE A 296 21.13 -14.03 -3.12
N PRO A 297 22.40 -14.10 -3.52
CA PRO A 297 23.40 -13.12 -3.10
C PRO A 297 23.26 -11.80 -3.87
N PRO A 298 23.64 -10.66 -3.27
CA PRO A 298 23.75 -9.40 -3.97
C PRO A 298 24.99 -9.37 -4.85
N ALA A 299 24.96 -8.62 -5.96
CA ALA A 299 26.11 -8.36 -6.80
C ALA A 299 27.11 -7.39 -6.17
N LYS A 300 26.72 -6.60 -5.18
CA LYS A 300 27.55 -5.66 -4.44
C LYS A 300 27.86 -6.19 -3.05
N ALA A 301 28.88 -5.62 -2.39
CA ALA A 301 29.25 -5.97 -1.01
C ALA A 301 28.19 -5.49 0.01
N HIS A 302 27.05 -6.15 0.01
CA HIS A 302 25.94 -5.95 0.95
C HIS A 302 25.58 -7.28 1.61
N PRO A 303 24.99 -7.27 2.79
CA PRO A 303 24.57 -8.51 3.46
C PRO A 303 23.38 -9.22 2.76
N TYR A 304 22.64 -8.52 1.89
CA TYR A 304 21.52 -9.04 1.10
C TYR A 304 21.19 -8.08 -0.07
N ILE A 305 20.31 -8.49 -0.97
CA ILE A 305 19.76 -7.63 -2.04
C ILE A 305 18.89 -6.55 -1.40
N ARG A 306 19.44 -5.34 -1.21
CA ARG A 306 18.75 -4.23 -0.51
C ARG A 306 17.67 -3.57 -1.35
N ASP A 307 17.85 -3.55 -2.67
CA ASP A 307 16.89 -2.97 -3.63
C ASP A 307 16.70 -3.93 -4.80
N THR A 308 15.48 -4.37 -5.02
CA THR A 308 15.14 -5.27 -6.15
C THR A 308 15.25 -4.58 -7.52
N LYS A 309 15.41 -3.25 -7.56
CA LYS A 309 15.66 -2.50 -8.79
C LYS A 309 17.05 -2.76 -9.39
N VAL A 310 17.93 -3.39 -8.66
CA VAL A 310 19.25 -3.82 -9.20
C VAL A 310 19.12 -4.68 -10.45
N LEU A 311 18.00 -5.40 -10.59
CA LEU A 311 17.69 -6.20 -11.76
C LEU A 311 17.36 -5.37 -12.99
N HIS A 312 17.06 -4.07 -12.85
CA HIS A 312 16.73 -3.20 -13.98
C HIS A 312 17.97 -2.74 -14.76
N SER A 313 19.14 -2.80 -14.13
CA SER A 313 20.43 -2.53 -14.80
C SER A 313 20.73 -3.65 -15.80
N GLY A 314 20.95 -3.32 -17.06
CA GLY A 314 21.18 -4.28 -18.15
C GLY A 314 19.93 -5.05 -18.63
N TRP A 315 18.80 -4.97 -17.93
CA TRP A 315 17.57 -5.71 -18.30
C TRP A 315 16.99 -5.25 -19.64
N ARG A 316 16.98 -3.94 -19.89
CA ARG A 316 16.48 -3.39 -21.15
C ARG A 316 17.37 -3.80 -22.33
N GLU A 317 18.66 -3.76 -22.14
CA GLU A 317 19.67 -4.16 -23.12
C GLU A 317 19.52 -5.66 -23.43
N LEU A 318 19.49 -6.53 -22.42
CA LEU A 318 19.27 -7.96 -22.57
C LEU A 318 18.01 -8.28 -23.37
N LEU A 319 16.89 -7.64 -23.09
CA LEU A 319 15.65 -7.85 -23.83
C LEU A 319 15.77 -7.38 -25.29
N GLY A 320 16.47 -6.25 -25.53
CA GLY A 320 16.78 -5.75 -26.88
C GLY A 320 17.59 -6.73 -27.69
N ASP A 321 18.66 -7.29 -27.11
CA ASP A 321 19.52 -8.30 -27.76
C ASP A 321 18.77 -9.58 -28.10
N LEU A 322 17.74 -9.92 -27.32
CA LEU A 322 16.90 -11.07 -27.55
C LEU A 322 15.72 -10.82 -28.50
N GLY A 323 15.54 -9.57 -28.98
CA GLY A 323 14.40 -9.15 -29.78
C GLY A 323 13.08 -9.19 -29.02
N ILE A 324 13.10 -9.08 -27.68
CA ILE A 324 11.91 -9.15 -26.82
C ILE A 324 11.50 -7.72 -26.46
N PRO A 325 10.23 -7.31 -26.67
CA PRO A 325 9.72 -6.02 -26.26
C PRO A 325 9.95 -5.79 -24.76
N TYR A 326 10.24 -4.53 -24.38
CA TYR A 326 10.52 -4.22 -22.97
C TYR A 326 9.31 -4.49 -22.08
N LYS A 327 9.50 -5.39 -21.14
CA LYS A 327 8.59 -5.69 -20.03
C LYS A 327 9.42 -5.64 -18.74
N PRO A 328 8.92 -5.01 -17.65
CA PRO A 328 9.69 -4.93 -16.41
C PRO A 328 9.93 -6.30 -15.78
N PRO A 329 11.01 -6.50 -15.00
CA PRO A 329 11.32 -7.79 -14.35
C PRO A 329 10.17 -8.33 -13.47
N TYR A 330 9.32 -7.45 -12.94
CA TYR A 330 8.13 -7.83 -12.17
C TYR A 330 7.15 -8.68 -12.99
N ASN A 331 7.18 -8.60 -14.32
CA ASN A 331 6.32 -9.39 -15.19
C ASN A 331 6.62 -10.90 -15.12
N ALA A 332 7.76 -11.34 -14.58
CA ALA A 332 7.99 -12.74 -14.23
C ALA A 332 6.88 -13.32 -13.34
N ARG A 333 6.37 -12.52 -12.40
CA ARG A 333 5.23 -12.93 -11.56
C ARG A 333 3.92 -12.99 -12.34
N HIS A 334 3.69 -12.07 -13.26
CA HIS A 334 2.52 -12.11 -14.14
C HIS A 334 2.60 -13.34 -15.06
N THR A 335 3.78 -13.63 -15.60
CA THR A 335 4.07 -14.82 -16.41
C THR A 335 3.76 -16.11 -15.65
N TYR A 336 4.23 -16.25 -14.40
CA TYR A 336 3.89 -17.41 -13.57
C TYR A 336 2.38 -17.59 -13.44
N ALA A 337 1.66 -16.52 -13.16
CA ALA A 337 0.22 -16.58 -12.97
C ALA A 337 -0.51 -17.02 -14.23
N THR A 338 -0.16 -16.44 -15.39
CA THR A 338 -0.80 -16.76 -16.67
C THR A 338 -0.43 -18.16 -17.16
N LEU A 339 0.83 -18.56 -17.06
CA LEU A 339 1.26 -19.94 -17.41
C LEU A 339 0.55 -20.98 -16.56
N CYS A 340 0.39 -20.75 -15.25
CA CYS A 340 -0.36 -21.65 -14.38
C CYS A 340 -1.84 -21.75 -14.79
N LEU A 341 -2.48 -20.63 -15.14
CA LEU A 341 -3.87 -20.62 -15.60
C LEU A 341 -4.04 -21.34 -16.94
N MET A 342 -3.19 -21.04 -17.91
CA MET A 342 -3.17 -21.70 -19.23
C MET A 342 -2.86 -23.21 -19.14
N SER A 343 -2.12 -23.62 -18.10
CA SER A 343 -1.88 -25.04 -17.80
C SER A 343 -3.03 -25.69 -17.01
N GLY A 344 -4.17 -25.05 -16.86
CA GLY A 344 -5.35 -25.60 -16.18
C GLY A 344 -5.22 -25.76 -14.66
N LEU A 345 -4.24 -25.12 -14.00
CA LEU A 345 -4.10 -25.21 -12.56
C LEU A 345 -5.27 -24.47 -11.86
N ARG A 346 -5.74 -25.05 -10.75
CA ARG A 346 -6.88 -24.48 -10.00
C ARG A 346 -6.60 -23.05 -9.55
N PRO A 347 -7.47 -22.07 -9.82
CA PRO A 347 -7.29 -20.68 -9.42
C PRO A 347 -7.03 -20.49 -7.91
N ALA A 348 -7.68 -21.30 -7.07
CA ALA A 348 -7.45 -21.28 -5.62
C ALA A 348 -6.01 -21.66 -5.24
N PHE A 349 -5.42 -22.64 -5.93
CA PHE A 349 -4.03 -23.03 -5.75
C PHE A 349 -3.09 -21.91 -6.16
N ILE A 350 -3.28 -21.34 -7.36
CA ILE A 350 -2.45 -20.23 -7.89
C ILE A 350 -2.51 -19.02 -6.95
N ALA A 351 -3.72 -18.65 -6.50
CA ALA A 351 -3.91 -17.55 -5.57
C ALA A 351 -3.14 -17.77 -4.25
N LYS A 352 -3.17 -19.00 -3.70
CA LYS A 352 -2.41 -19.39 -2.51
C LYS A 352 -0.90 -19.26 -2.73
N GLN A 353 -0.37 -19.78 -3.86
CA GLN A 353 1.04 -19.64 -4.23
C GLN A 353 1.46 -18.18 -4.31
N LEU A 354 0.69 -17.34 -5.00
CA LEU A 354 0.96 -15.94 -5.19
C LEU A 354 0.73 -15.08 -3.92
N GLY A 355 -0.05 -15.55 -2.95
CA GLY A 355 -0.39 -14.81 -1.74
C GLY A 355 -1.34 -13.64 -2.01
N HIS A 356 -2.41 -13.88 -2.77
CA HIS A 356 -3.57 -13.00 -2.90
C HIS A 356 -4.89 -13.81 -2.91
N SER A 357 -6.02 -13.11 -2.85
CA SER A 357 -7.31 -13.77 -2.93
C SER A 357 -7.60 -14.26 -4.36
N VAL A 358 -8.46 -15.28 -4.48
CA VAL A 358 -8.95 -15.74 -5.78
C VAL A 358 -9.62 -14.59 -6.55
N LYS A 359 -10.37 -13.71 -5.85
CA LYS A 359 -10.99 -12.52 -6.47
C LYS A 359 -9.94 -11.62 -7.16
N ILE A 360 -8.80 -11.37 -6.50
CA ILE A 360 -7.70 -10.59 -7.10
C ILE A 360 -7.09 -11.33 -8.28
N LEU A 361 -6.90 -12.65 -8.17
CA LEU A 361 -6.38 -13.45 -9.28
C LEU A 361 -7.30 -13.32 -10.50
N LEU A 362 -8.58 -13.61 -10.34
CA LEU A 362 -9.55 -13.59 -11.43
C LEU A 362 -9.74 -12.18 -12.01
N SER A 363 -9.85 -11.13 -11.17
CA SER A 363 -9.98 -9.75 -11.66
C SER A 363 -8.76 -9.26 -12.44
N THR A 364 -7.60 -9.91 -12.24
CA THR A 364 -6.33 -9.52 -12.85
C THR A 364 -6.00 -10.34 -14.09
N TYR A 365 -6.40 -11.63 -14.13
CA TYR A 365 -5.95 -12.60 -15.12
C TYR A 365 -7.11 -13.39 -15.77
N ALA A 366 -8.36 -12.92 -15.65
CA ALA A 366 -9.51 -13.63 -16.24
C ALA A 366 -9.38 -13.83 -17.75
N ASP A 367 -8.75 -12.88 -18.45
CA ASP A 367 -8.57 -12.93 -19.90
C ASP A 367 -7.71 -14.14 -20.36
N TRP A 368 -6.97 -14.79 -19.45
CA TRP A 368 -6.18 -16.00 -19.71
C TRP A 368 -6.87 -17.30 -19.26
N LEU A 369 -8.14 -17.23 -18.83
CA LEU A 369 -8.94 -18.41 -18.48
C LEU A 369 -9.74 -18.95 -19.65
N SER A 370 -10.02 -18.12 -20.66
CA SER A 370 -10.67 -18.53 -21.91
C SER A 370 -9.60 -19.15 -22.82
N SER A 371 -9.45 -20.45 -22.78
CA SER A 371 -8.63 -21.21 -23.71
C SER A 371 -9.52 -21.91 -24.74
N GLU A 372 -8.92 -22.32 -25.85
CA GLU A 372 -9.54 -23.19 -26.88
C GLU A 372 -10.07 -24.53 -26.30
N ASP A 373 -9.77 -24.80 -25.01
CA ASP A 373 -10.12 -26.01 -24.26
C ASP A 373 -11.47 -25.94 -23.52
N ASP A 374 -12.34 -24.96 -23.80
CA ASP A 374 -13.65 -24.84 -23.11
C ASP A 374 -14.53 -26.08 -23.36
N TRP A 375 -14.40 -26.73 -24.49
CA TRP A 375 -15.04 -28.01 -24.82
C TRP A 375 -14.52 -29.15 -23.94
N ASP A 376 -13.22 -29.26 -23.72
CA ASP A 376 -12.61 -30.24 -22.82
C ASP A 376 -13.07 -30.05 -21.35
N GLN A 377 -13.43 -28.83 -20.95
CA GLN A 377 -14.02 -28.60 -19.62
C GLN A 377 -15.46 -29.14 -19.52
N LEU A 378 -16.24 -29.04 -20.59
CA LEU A 378 -17.58 -29.61 -20.65
C LEU A 378 -17.52 -31.16 -20.70
N ASP A 379 -16.56 -31.72 -21.41
CA ASP A 379 -16.40 -33.18 -21.50
C ASP A 379 -16.05 -33.83 -20.15
N LYS A 380 -15.37 -33.08 -19.24
CA LYS A 380 -15.15 -33.54 -17.86
C LYS A 380 -16.46 -33.77 -17.07
N LEU A 381 -17.56 -33.15 -17.45
CA LEU A 381 -18.88 -33.41 -16.86
C LEU A 381 -19.47 -34.72 -17.35
N ASN A 382 -19.11 -35.16 -18.56
CA ASN A 382 -19.63 -36.37 -19.18
C ASN A 382 -18.97 -37.63 -18.64
N VAL A 383 -17.73 -37.55 -18.14
CA VAL A 383 -16.97 -38.69 -17.61
C VAL A 383 -17.41 -39.11 -16.20
N SER A 384 -18.09 -38.22 -15.45
CA SER A 384 -18.54 -38.53 -14.10
C SER A 384 -19.90 -39.18 -13.98
N ASN A 385 -20.63 -39.41 -15.09
CA ASN A 385 -22.00 -39.93 -15.10
C ASN A 385 -22.16 -41.34 -15.66
N THR A 386 -21.10 -42.14 -15.74
CA THR A 386 -21.27 -43.60 -15.90
C THR A 386 -21.53 -44.22 -14.55
N ALA A 387 -22.76 -44.06 -14.04
CA ALA A 387 -23.28 -44.95 -13.01
C ALA A 387 -23.34 -46.36 -13.59
N PRO A 388 -22.90 -47.40 -12.87
CA PRO A 388 -23.08 -48.80 -13.33
C PRO A 388 -24.57 -49.10 -13.36
N ARG A 389 -25.04 -49.63 -14.49
CA ARG A 389 -26.37 -50.21 -14.62
C ARG A 389 -26.48 -51.48 -13.81
#